data_8131e3ee3e098924ac7d3a49a695b936
#
_entry.id   8131e3ee3e098924ac7d3a49a695b936
#
_cell.length_a   1.000
_cell.length_b   1.000
_cell.length_c   1.000
_cell.angle_alpha   90.00
_cell.angle_beta   90.00
_cell.angle_gamma   90.00
#
_symmetry.space_group_name_H-M   'P 1'
#
loop_
_entity.id
_entity.type
_entity.pdbx_description
1 polymer ?
#
loop_
_entity_poly.entity_id
_entity_poly.type
_entity_poly.pdbx_seq_one_letter_code
_entity_poly.pdbx_strand_id
1 'polypeptide(L)'
;QDAILPPIDSFKTSLPDSFILFMPKDIVSGDFYWINETKNKTFVAVVDCTGHGVPGAFMSIIGIELLRNITNIEGVDDAAEILNRLSISIHQMFTAGINLSEGGVKVKDGMDVAFCVIDKEYNILQFSGAFSNLYLLRDGKIIEVKGDRYSVGMASDTGHLLFSSHYIPIQPNDMLYIFTDGYVDQFGGPDSKKFKFRRFRHLLLTIHKMP
;
A
#
# COMPACT_ATOMS: atom_id res chain seq x y z
N GLN A 1 -1.73 0.97 -18.23
CA GLN A 1 -1.42 1.08 -16.81
C GLN A 1 -0.13 1.89 -16.60
N ASP A 2 0.94 1.64 -17.34
CA ASP A 2 2.23 2.35 -17.24
C ASP A 2 2.10 3.89 -17.41
N ALA A 3 1.13 4.36 -18.17
CA ALA A 3 0.88 5.79 -18.35
C ALA A 3 0.25 6.48 -17.11
N ILE A 4 -0.22 5.71 -16.13
CA ILE A 4 -0.91 6.21 -14.95
C ILE A 4 -0.06 6.02 -13.69
N LEU A 5 0.81 5.01 -13.68
CA LEU A 5 1.76 4.80 -12.59
C LEU A 5 2.79 5.94 -12.56
N PRO A 6 3.14 6.44 -11.36
CA PRO A 6 4.21 7.44 -11.24
C PRO A 6 5.50 6.90 -11.84
N PRO A 7 6.24 7.70 -12.62
CA PRO A 7 7.56 7.28 -13.10
C PRO A 7 8.46 6.94 -11.91
N ILE A 8 9.26 5.87 -12.02
CA ILE A 8 10.20 5.45 -10.95
C ILE A 8 11.17 6.58 -10.59
N ASP A 9 11.55 7.39 -11.56
CA ASP A 9 12.43 8.54 -11.32
C ASP A 9 11.79 9.63 -10.44
N SER A 10 10.46 9.73 -10.38
CA SER A 10 9.80 10.67 -9.47
C SER A 10 10.01 10.29 -8.00
N PHE A 11 10.14 8.99 -7.69
CA PHE A 11 10.50 8.52 -6.35
C PHE A 11 11.89 9.00 -5.93
N LYS A 12 12.88 8.93 -6.82
CA LYS A 12 14.25 9.36 -6.53
C LYS A 12 14.38 10.86 -6.28
N THR A 13 13.48 11.65 -6.83
CA THR A 13 13.44 13.09 -6.55
C THR A 13 12.99 13.36 -5.11
N SER A 14 11.95 12.69 -4.66
CA SER A 14 11.37 12.88 -3.33
C SER A 14 12.09 12.07 -2.24
N LEU A 15 12.57 10.88 -2.59
CA LEU A 15 13.24 9.90 -1.72
C LEU A 15 14.48 9.35 -2.44
N PRO A 16 15.62 10.08 -2.43
CA PRO A 16 16.82 9.72 -3.21
C PRO A 16 17.35 8.32 -2.92
N ASP A 17 17.32 7.91 -1.64
CA ASP A 17 17.79 6.62 -1.16
C ASP A 17 16.67 5.56 -1.16
N SER A 18 15.86 5.53 -2.22
CA SER A 18 14.77 4.57 -2.36
C SER A 18 14.92 3.68 -3.60
N PHE A 19 14.27 2.54 -3.57
CA PHE A 19 14.09 1.68 -4.75
C PHE A 19 12.68 1.12 -4.79
N ILE A 20 12.23 0.78 -5.99
CA ILE A 20 10.99 0.08 -6.25
C ILE A 20 11.31 -1.19 -7.00
N LEU A 21 10.83 -2.32 -6.48
CA LEU A 21 10.77 -3.59 -7.19
C LEU A 21 9.32 -3.85 -7.60
N PHE A 22 9.00 -3.61 -8.86
CA PHE A 22 7.68 -3.84 -9.42
C PHE A 22 7.78 -4.79 -10.61
N MET A 23 7.26 -5.99 -10.45
CA MET A 23 7.32 -7.05 -11.46
C MET A 23 5.93 -7.69 -11.61
N PRO A 24 5.05 -7.10 -12.43
CA PRO A 24 3.73 -7.65 -12.65
C PRO A 24 3.80 -9.02 -13.31
N LYS A 25 2.88 -9.92 -12.95
CA LYS A 25 2.80 -11.27 -13.53
C LYS A 25 2.30 -11.25 -14.96
N ASP A 26 1.32 -10.40 -15.24
CA ASP A 26 0.66 -10.23 -16.52
C ASP A 26 0.99 -8.86 -17.13
N ILE A 27 0.43 -8.55 -18.30
CA ILE A 27 0.59 -7.25 -18.99
C ILE A 27 0.09 -6.10 -18.10
N VAL A 28 -0.93 -6.38 -17.26
CA VAL A 28 -1.50 -5.44 -16.30
C VAL A 28 -1.58 -6.07 -14.91
N SER A 29 -1.46 -5.27 -13.86
CA SER A 29 -1.44 -5.72 -12.47
C SER A 29 -2.57 -5.12 -11.64
N GLY A 30 -3.08 -5.89 -10.65
CA GLY A 30 -3.87 -5.37 -9.55
C GLY A 30 -3.01 -4.55 -8.58
N ASP A 31 -1.78 -5.01 -8.36
CA ASP A 31 -0.83 -4.32 -7.52
C ASP A 31 -0.36 -3.02 -8.16
N PHE A 32 -0.17 -2.01 -7.34
CA PHE A 32 0.46 -0.76 -7.77
C PHE A 32 1.19 -0.07 -6.62
N TYR A 33 2.10 0.80 -6.98
CA TYR A 33 2.72 1.75 -6.07
C TYR A 33 2.26 3.17 -6.41
N TRP A 34 2.26 4.04 -5.41
CA TRP A 34 1.84 5.42 -5.59
C TRP A 34 2.69 6.35 -4.74
N ILE A 35 2.98 7.53 -5.26
CA ILE A 35 3.69 8.60 -4.56
C ILE A 35 3.01 9.93 -4.85
N ASN A 36 2.97 10.77 -3.84
CA ASN A 36 2.60 12.17 -3.97
C ASN A 36 3.45 13.01 -3.03
N GLU A 37 3.62 14.27 -3.34
CA GLU A 37 4.44 15.18 -2.57
C GLU A 37 3.73 16.52 -2.37
N THR A 38 3.78 17.03 -1.16
CA THR A 38 3.47 18.40 -0.80
C THR A 38 4.76 19.09 -0.32
N LYS A 39 4.70 20.37 0.01
CA LYS A 39 5.86 21.12 0.45
C LYS A 39 6.65 20.42 1.57
N ASN A 40 5.98 19.84 2.54
CA ASN A 40 6.60 19.28 3.76
C ASN A 40 6.38 17.77 3.93
N LYS A 41 5.51 17.15 3.13
CA LYS A 41 5.14 15.73 3.30
C LYS A 41 5.32 14.96 2.00
N THR A 42 5.84 13.74 2.12
CA THR A 42 5.86 12.75 1.04
C THR A 42 4.93 11.60 1.40
N PHE A 43 4.02 11.29 0.51
CA PHE A 43 3.05 10.21 0.63
C PHE A 43 3.51 9.04 -0.21
N VAL A 44 3.53 7.85 0.34
CA VAL A 44 3.89 6.62 -0.38
C VAL A 44 2.88 5.54 -0.06
N ALA A 45 2.40 4.87 -1.09
CA ALA A 45 1.55 3.70 -0.93
C ALA A 45 2.04 2.52 -1.76
N VAL A 46 1.82 1.32 -1.23
CA VAL A 46 1.85 0.06 -1.96
C VAL A 46 0.51 -0.62 -1.73
N VAL A 47 -0.12 -1.00 -2.83
CA VAL A 47 -1.51 -1.46 -2.86
C VAL A 47 -1.60 -2.77 -3.61
N ASP A 48 -2.32 -3.73 -3.04
CA ASP A 48 -2.70 -5.00 -3.63
C ASP A 48 -4.23 -5.02 -3.80
N CYS A 49 -4.69 -4.95 -5.03
CA CYS A 49 -6.12 -4.97 -5.34
C CYS A 49 -6.63 -6.39 -5.49
N THR A 50 -7.81 -6.67 -4.96
CA THR A 50 -8.49 -7.95 -5.19
C THR A 50 -8.66 -8.22 -6.68
N GLY A 51 -8.21 -9.39 -7.12
CA GLY A 51 -8.28 -9.84 -8.49
C GLY A 51 -7.01 -9.55 -9.30
N HIS A 52 -6.85 -10.26 -10.42
CA HIS A 52 -5.69 -10.14 -11.32
C HIS A 52 -6.14 -9.87 -12.75
N GLY A 53 -5.19 -9.51 -13.60
CA GLY A 53 -5.48 -9.15 -14.98
C GLY A 53 -6.33 -7.87 -15.08
N VAL A 54 -7.28 -7.87 -16.02
CA VAL A 54 -8.07 -6.67 -16.36
C VAL A 54 -8.90 -6.15 -15.16
N PRO A 55 -9.64 -6.97 -14.39
CA PRO A 55 -10.39 -6.47 -13.23
C PRO A 55 -9.48 -5.81 -12.19
N GLY A 56 -8.35 -6.44 -11.84
CA GLY A 56 -7.38 -5.86 -10.90
C GLY A 56 -6.80 -4.53 -11.42
N ALA A 57 -6.52 -4.43 -12.72
CA ALA A 57 -6.03 -3.20 -13.33
C ALA A 57 -7.06 -2.06 -13.28
N PHE A 58 -8.35 -2.33 -13.42
CA PHE A 58 -9.39 -1.32 -13.21
C PHE A 58 -9.42 -0.83 -11.76
N MET A 59 -9.29 -1.75 -10.81
CA MET A 59 -9.21 -1.40 -9.39
C MET A 59 -7.99 -0.53 -9.10
N SER A 60 -6.84 -0.82 -9.70
CA SER A 60 -5.64 0.00 -9.50
C SER A 60 -5.81 1.42 -10.05
N ILE A 61 -6.46 1.59 -11.21
CA ILE A 61 -6.76 2.92 -11.77
C ILE A 61 -7.69 3.72 -10.83
N ILE A 62 -8.74 3.08 -10.34
CA ILE A 62 -9.68 3.69 -9.39
C ILE A 62 -8.94 4.10 -8.10
N GLY A 63 -8.12 3.21 -7.54
CA GLY A 63 -7.34 3.48 -6.33
C GLY A 63 -6.40 4.66 -6.48
N ILE A 64 -5.66 4.74 -7.60
CA ILE A 64 -4.75 5.85 -7.92
C ILE A 64 -5.51 7.17 -7.97
N GLU A 65 -6.65 7.22 -8.67
CA GLU A 65 -7.43 8.45 -8.82
C GLU A 65 -8.06 8.89 -7.49
N LEU A 66 -8.58 7.94 -6.69
CA LEU A 66 -9.12 8.25 -5.37
C LEU A 66 -8.04 8.77 -4.42
N LEU A 67 -6.86 8.15 -4.37
CA LEU A 67 -5.74 8.62 -3.56
C LEU A 67 -5.33 10.04 -3.97
N ARG A 68 -5.26 10.31 -5.27
CA ARG A 68 -4.96 11.63 -5.80
C ARG A 68 -6.01 12.66 -5.39
N ASN A 69 -7.30 12.32 -5.48
CA ASN A 69 -8.38 13.21 -5.08
C ASN A 69 -8.32 13.53 -3.58
N ILE A 70 -8.20 12.51 -2.73
CA ILE A 70 -8.16 12.65 -1.28
C ILE A 70 -6.98 13.52 -0.83
N THR A 71 -5.80 13.31 -1.38
CA THR A 71 -4.60 14.03 -0.96
C THR A 71 -4.46 15.42 -1.56
N ASN A 72 -4.78 15.61 -2.86
CA ASN A 72 -4.55 16.88 -3.56
C ASN A 72 -5.75 17.82 -3.53
N ILE A 73 -6.96 17.29 -3.66
CA ILE A 73 -8.16 18.11 -3.78
C ILE A 73 -8.79 18.34 -2.40
N GLU A 74 -8.93 17.26 -1.62
CA GLU A 74 -9.48 17.36 -0.27
C GLU A 74 -8.43 17.77 0.78
N GLY A 75 -7.14 17.69 0.44
CA GLY A 75 -6.03 18.12 1.28
C GLY A 75 -5.84 17.28 2.55
N VAL A 76 -6.26 16.01 2.52
CA VAL A 76 -6.09 15.11 3.67
C VAL A 76 -4.65 14.64 3.75
N ASP A 77 -4.06 14.72 4.95
CA ASP A 77 -2.64 14.45 5.17
C ASP A 77 -2.35 13.55 6.38
N ASP A 78 -3.37 12.93 6.97
CA ASP A 78 -3.27 11.86 7.98
C ASP A 78 -3.46 10.49 7.32
N ALA A 79 -2.55 9.56 7.62
CA ALA A 79 -2.51 8.25 6.96
C ALA A 79 -3.78 7.42 7.19
N ALA A 80 -4.32 7.40 8.41
CA ALA A 80 -5.54 6.65 8.70
C ALA A 80 -6.77 7.31 8.07
N GLU A 81 -6.86 8.63 8.12
CA GLU A 81 -7.97 9.36 7.50
C GLU A 81 -7.99 9.18 5.98
N ILE A 82 -6.82 9.10 5.33
CA ILE A 82 -6.72 8.79 3.89
C ILE A 82 -7.30 7.40 3.62
N LEU A 83 -6.92 6.37 4.40
CA LEU A 83 -7.47 5.02 4.23
C LEU A 83 -8.96 4.94 4.55
N ASN A 84 -9.44 5.69 5.56
CA ASN A 84 -10.87 5.78 5.89
C ASN A 84 -11.68 6.34 4.71
N ARG A 85 -11.24 7.45 4.12
CA ARG A 85 -11.92 8.06 2.96
C ARG A 85 -11.85 7.19 1.73
N LEU A 86 -10.69 6.55 1.48
CA LEU A 86 -10.53 5.60 0.39
C LEU A 86 -11.51 4.42 0.55
N SER A 87 -11.64 3.89 1.77
CA SER A 87 -12.55 2.79 2.08
C SER A 87 -14.02 3.15 1.85
N ILE A 88 -14.43 4.32 2.31
CA ILE A 88 -15.78 4.83 2.10
C ILE A 88 -16.08 5.00 0.62
N SER A 89 -15.15 5.62 -0.13
CA SER A 89 -15.33 5.89 -1.56
C SER A 89 -15.46 4.59 -2.37
N ILE A 90 -14.59 3.61 -2.10
CA ILE A 90 -14.64 2.31 -2.77
C ILE A 90 -15.94 1.58 -2.42
N HIS A 91 -16.32 1.55 -1.15
CA HIS A 91 -17.57 0.92 -0.71
C HIS A 91 -18.80 1.53 -1.39
N GLN A 92 -18.86 2.87 -1.49
CA GLN A 92 -19.96 3.59 -2.16
C GLN A 92 -20.02 3.28 -3.65
N MET A 93 -18.88 3.19 -4.35
CA MET A 93 -18.85 2.87 -5.77
C MET A 93 -19.43 1.49 -6.04
N PHE A 94 -19.08 0.49 -5.23
CA PHE A 94 -19.59 -0.87 -5.41
C PHE A 94 -21.05 -1.02 -4.98
N THR A 95 -21.49 -0.35 -3.92
CA THR A 95 -22.88 -0.42 -3.47
C THR A 95 -23.84 0.31 -4.40
N ALA A 96 -23.42 1.42 -5.01
CA ALA A 96 -24.21 2.12 -6.01
C ALA A 96 -24.47 1.28 -7.27
N GLY A 97 -23.51 0.40 -7.65
CA GLY A 97 -23.66 -0.51 -8.80
C GLY A 97 -24.61 -1.68 -8.55
N ILE A 98 -24.77 -2.11 -7.30
CA ILE A 98 -25.61 -3.29 -6.92
C ILE A 98 -27.11 -3.01 -7.11
N ASN A 99 -27.54 -1.76 -7.00
CA ASN A 99 -28.94 -1.38 -7.23
C ASN A 99 -29.41 -1.55 -8.69
N LEU A 100 -28.52 -1.93 -9.60
CA LEU A 100 -28.82 -2.14 -11.02
C LEU A 100 -28.92 -3.62 -11.43
N SER A 101 -28.63 -4.56 -10.54
CA SER A 101 -28.72 -5.99 -10.82
C SER A 101 -29.58 -6.71 -9.76
N GLU A 102 -30.70 -7.29 -10.19
CA GLU A 102 -31.52 -8.21 -9.40
C GLU A 102 -30.70 -9.48 -9.10
N GLY A 103 -30.05 -9.54 -7.96
CA GLY A 103 -29.26 -10.69 -7.53
C GLY A 103 -28.00 -10.27 -6.79
N GLY A 104 -28.14 -9.62 -5.63
CA GLY A 104 -27.07 -9.03 -4.84
C GLY A 104 -25.84 -9.93 -4.64
N VAL A 105 -24.91 -9.87 -5.57
CA VAL A 105 -23.55 -10.38 -5.37
C VAL A 105 -22.87 -9.41 -4.42
N LYS A 106 -22.61 -9.84 -3.19
CA LYS A 106 -21.69 -9.12 -2.28
C LYS A 106 -20.34 -9.10 -2.98
N VAL A 107 -20.01 -7.99 -3.59
CA VAL A 107 -18.66 -7.78 -4.14
C VAL A 107 -17.72 -7.73 -2.93
N LYS A 108 -16.87 -8.73 -2.82
CA LYS A 108 -15.81 -8.81 -1.81
C LYS A 108 -14.52 -8.14 -2.30
N ASP A 109 -14.65 -7.23 -3.26
CA ASP A 109 -13.50 -6.55 -3.82
C ASP A 109 -13.05 -5.45 -2.88
N GLY A 110 -11.76 -5.42 -2.62
CA GLY A 110 -11.12 -4.48 -1.72
C GLY A 110 -9.66 -4.28 -2.10
N MET A 111 -8.96 -3.53 -1.28
CA MET A 111 -7.52 -3.29 -1.46
C MET A 111 -6.81 -3.51 -0.13
N ASP A 112 -5.70 -4.24 -0.19
CA ASP A 112 -4.74 -4.30 0.90
C ASP A 112 -3.72 -3.19 0.68
N VAL A 113 -3.55 -2.32 1.67
CA VAL A 113 -2.81 -1.07 1.50
C VAL A 113 -1.80 -0.89 2.62
N ALA A 114 -0.54 -0.64 2.27
CA ALA A 114 0.45 -0.05 3.16
C ALA A 114 0.61 1.42 2.78
N PHE A 115 0.20 2.33 3.65
CA PHE A 115 0.24 3.77 3.41
C PHE A 115 1.14 4.49 4.40
N CYS A 116 2.08 5.28 3.88
CA CYS A 116 3.04 6.06 4.64
C CYS A 116 2.92 7.54 4.32
N VAL A 117 2.98 8.38 5.35
CA VAL A 117 3.19 9.83 5.21
C VAL A 117 4.49 10.19 5.94
N ILE A 118 5.47 10.65 5.19
CA ILE A 118 6.76 11.10 5.73
C ILE A 118 6.70 12.61 5.89
N ASP A 119 6.66 13.06 7.14
CA ASP A 119 6.72 14.47 7.48
C ASP A 119 8.20 14.91 7.60
N LYS A 120 8.65 15.70 6.63
CA LYS A 120 10.05 16.14 6.54
C LYS A 120 10.40 17.23 7.56
N GLU A 121 9.41 17.96 8.05
CA GLU A 121 9.61 19.04 9.03
C GLU A 121 9.82 18.47 10.43
N TYR A 122 9.03 17.47 10.80
CA TYR A 122 9.06 16.87 12.14
C TYR A 122 9.85 15.56 12.20
N ASN A 123 10.34 15.04 11.07
CA ASN A 123 10.98 13.73 10.95
C ASN A 123 10.12 12.60 11.53
N ILE A 124 8.85 12.61 11.19
CA ILE A 124 7.87 11.61 11.64
C ILE A 124 7.36 10.85 10.43
N LEU A 125 7.33 9.53 10.55
CA LEU A 125 6.60 8.64 9.69
C LEU A 125 5.23 8.38 10.30
N GLN A 126 4.15 8.67 9.57
CA GLN A 126 2.84 8.13 9.86
C GLN A 126 2.66 6.88 8.99
N PHE A 127 2.16 5.81 9.60
CA PHE A 127 1.82 4.58 8.90
C PHE A 127 0.39 4.16 9.23
N SER A 128 -0.35 3.79 8.21
CA SER A 128 -1.63 3.09 8.31
C SER A 128 -1.64 1.92 7.34
N GLY A 129 -2.15 0.78 7.75
CA GLY A 129 -2.16 -0.43 6.94
C GLY A 129 -3.52 -1.11 6.94
N ALA A 130 -3.96 -1.56 5.77
CA ALA A 130 -5.10 -2.44 5.55
C ALA A 130 -4.56 -3.82 5.14
N PHE A 131 -4.64 -4.82 6.00
CA PHE A 131 -4.00 -6.15 5.88
C PHE A 131 -2.49 -6.13 5.61
N SER A 132 -1.91 -4.98 5.34
CA SER A 132 -0.51 -4.79 5.00
C SER A 132 0.27 -4.24 6.17
N ASN A 133 1.52 -4.68 6.34
CA ASN A 133 2.40 -4.27 7.42
C ASN A 133 3.57 -3.43 6.89
N LEU A 134 4.13 -2.60 7.77
CA LEU A 134 5.41 -1.92 7.55
C LEU A 134 6.53 -2.69 8.27
N TYR A 135 7.67 -2.86 7.61
CA TYR A 135 8.91 -3.27 8.26
C TYR A 135 9.85 -2.08 8.37
N LEU A 136 10.15 -1.70 9.61
CA LEU A 136 11.20 -0.74 9.94
C LEU A 136 12.45 -1.52 10.35
N LEU A 137 13.52 -1.36 9.60
CA LEU A 137 14.82 -1.92 9.95
C LEU A 137 15.65 -0.81 10.61
N ARG A 138 15.94 -1.01 11.88
CA ARG A 138 16.68 -0.09 12.76
C ARG A 138 17.67 -0.90 13.59
N ASP A 139 18.92 -0.47 13.66
CA ASP A 139 19.99 -1.13 14.42
C ASP A 139 20.13 -2.65 14.12
N GLY A 140 19.96 -3.01 12.85
CA GLY A 140 20.06 -4.40 12.42
C GLY A 140 18.92 -5.30 12.87
N LYS A 141 17.80 -4.73 13.31
CA LYS A 141 16.58 -5.44 13.72
C LYS A 141 15.39 -4.99 12.91
N ILE A 142 14.50 -5.93 12.59
CA ILE A 142 13.21 -5.61 11.98
C ILE A 142 12.18 -5.38 13.07
N ILE A 143 11.59 -4.19 13.07
CA ILE A 143 10.42 -3.81 13.85
C ILE A 143 9.24 -3.88 12.90
N GLU A 144 8.30 -4.78 13.15
CA GLU A 144 7.07 -4.91 12.38
C GLU A 144 5.98 -4.03 12.96
N VAL A 145 5.50 -3.07 12.16
CA VAL A 145 4.33 -2.26 12.49
C VAL A 145 3.14 -2.87 11.76
N LYS A 146 2.17 -3.35 12.53
CA LYS A 146 1.03 -4.08 11.96
C LYS A 146 -0.06 -3.12 11.52
N GLY A 147 -0.60 -3.37 10.34
CA GLY A 147 -1.85 -2.76 9.91
C GLY A 147 -3.08 -3.44 10.53
N ASP A 148 -4.23 -2.85 10.29
CA ASP A 148 -5.53 -3.40 10.67
C ASP A 148 -5.86 -4.64 9.83
N ARG A 149 -6.67 -5.56 10.38
CA ARG A 149 -6.94 -6.87 9.77
C ARG A 149 -8.19 -6.87 8.89
N TYR A 150 -8.33 -5.86 8.07
CA TYR A 150 -9.37 -5.73 7.06
C TYR A 150 -8.87 -4.88 5.91
N SER A 151 -9.43 -5.14 4.72
CA SER A 151 -9.09 -4.42 3.50
C SER A 151 -9.88 -3.12 3.39
N VAL A 152 -9.35 -2.18 2.64
CA VAL A 152 -10.06 -0.98 2.19
C VAL A 152 -11.27 -1.40 1.33
N GLY A 153 -12.41 -0.74 1.51
CA GLY A 153 -13.67 -1.07 0.81
C GLY A 153 -14.56 -2.05 1.56
N MET A 154 -14.04 -2.72 2.61
CA MET A 154 -14.85 -3.56 3.47
C MET A 154 -15.70 -2.72 4.43
N ALA A 155 -16.91 -3.18 4.67
CA ALA A 155 -17.79 -2.66 5.73
C ALA A 155 -18.16 -3.78 6.70
N SER A 156 -18.34 -3.45 7.97
CA SER A 156 -18.94 -4.35 8.95
C SER A 156 -20.46 -4.18 8.98
N ASP A 157 -21.14 -5.14 9.58
CA ASP A 157 -22.61 -5.06 9.79
C ASP A 157 -23.01 -3.86 10.67
N THR A 158 -22.05 -3.27 11.40
CA THR A 158 -22.25 -2.14 12.31
C THR A 158 -21.81 -0.80 11.74
N GLY A 159 -21.26 -0.76 10.50
CA GLY A 159 -20.79 0.47 9.84
C GLY A 159 -19.41 0.35 9.20
N HIS A 160 -18.78 1.50 8.90
CA HIS A 160 -17.44 1.53 8.34
C HIS A 160 -16.38 1.15 9.38
N LEU A 161 -15.42 0.33 8.95
CA LEU A 161 -14.23 0.01 9.74
C LEU A 161 -13.28 1.21 9.67
N LEU A 162 -12.69 1.58 10.82
CA LEU A 162 -11.77 2.71 10.92
C LEU A 162 -10.32 2.21 11.04
N PHE A 163 -9.44 2.72 10.20
CA PHE A 163 -8.02 2.41 10.23
C PHE A 163 -7.29 3.16 11.34
N SER A 164 -6.20 2.57 11.82
CA SER A 164 -5.36 3.11 12.87
C SER A 164 -4.14 3.82 12.30
N SER A 165 -3.74 4.97 12.88
CA SER A 165 -2.47 5.64 12.59
C SER A 165 -1.39 5.25 13.58
N HIS A 166 -0.19 4.94 13.08
CA HIS A 166 1.03 4.74 13.85
C HIS A 166 1.99 5.87 13.56
N TYR A 167 2.50 6.54 14.61
CA TYR A 167 3.46 7.64 14.50
C TYR A 167 4.83 7.17 14.97
N ILE A 168 5.82 7.23 14.09
CA ILE A 168 7.15 6.69 14.30
C ILE A 168 8.17 7.79 14.05
N PRO A 169 8.92 8.24 15.07
CA PRO A 169 10.06 9.13 14.87
C PRO A 169 11.12 8.47 13.99
N ILE A 170 11.48 9.12 12.89
CA ILE A 170 12.51 8.63 11.97
C ILE A 170 13.89 8.93 12.54
N GLN A 171 14.78 7.96 12.46
CA GLN A 171 16.17 8.07 12.90
C GLN A 171 17.12 7.92 11.69
N PRO A 172 18.33 8.47 11.77
CA PRO A 172 19.34 8.24 10.75
C PRO A 172 19.60 6.73 10.54
N ASN A 173 19.74 6.32 9.28
CA ASN A 173 19.93 4.93 8.86
C ASN A 173 18.72 4.00 9.04
N ASP A 174 17.53 4.52 9.35
CA ASP A 174 16.31 3.73 9.27
C ASP A 174 16.05 3.31 7.83
N MET A 175 15.67 2.05 7.63
CA MET A 175 15.19 1.56 6.35
C MET A 175 13.74 1.11 6.48
N LEU A 176 12.88 1.62 5.60
CA LEU A 176 11.46 1.34 5.59
C LEU A 176 11.13 0.43 4.41
N TYR A 177 10.39 -0.64 4.66
CA TYR A 177 9.91 -1.55 3.63
C TYR A 177 8.40 -1.69 3.71
N ILE A 178 7.73 -1.33 2.64
CA ILE A 178 6.30 -1.62 2.40
C ILE A 178 6.21 -2.49 1.15
N PHE A 179 5.31 -3.45 1.12
CA PHE A 179 5.28 -4.48 0.09
C PHE A 179 3.92 -5.17 0.03
N THR A 180 3.58 -5.75 -1.14
CA THR A 180 2.48 -6.70 -1.30
C THR A 180 2.97 -8.13 -1.02
N ASP A 181 2.08 -9.09 -0.97
CA ASP A 181 2.45 -10.49 -0.75
C ASP A 181 3.11 -11.16 -1.97
N GLY A 182 3.06 -10.50 -3.14
CA GLY A 182 3.57 -11.03 -4.40
C GLY A 182 4.99 -11.56 -4.34
N TYR A 183 5.90 -10.91 -3.59
CA TYR A 183 7.27 -11.39 -3.43
C TYR A 183 7.37 -12.63 -2.52
N VAL A 184 6.66 -12.62 -1.40
CA VAL A 184 6.74 -13.71 -0.41
C VAL A 184 6.00 -14.96 -0.87
N ASP A 185 5.07 -14.78 -1.78
CA ASP A 185 4.27 -15.86 -2.36
C ASP A 185 4.89 -16.50 -3.60
N GLN A 186 6.04 -15.99 -4.08
CA GLN A 186 6.77 -16.61 -5.18
C GLN A 186 7.20 -18.03 -4.84
N PHE A 187 6.99 -18.93 -5.80
CA PHE A 187 7.49 -20.30 -5.75
C PHE A 187 8.87 -20.37 -6.40
N GLY A 188 9.77 -21.15 -5.81
CA GLY A 188 11.10 -21.32 -6.38
C GLY A 188 12.01 -22.24 -5.57
N GLY A 189 13.26 -22.32 -6.01
CA GLY A 189 14.28 -23.21 -5.45
C GLY A 189 14.08 -24.67 -5.84
N PRO A 190 14.97 -25.57 -5.36
CA PRO A 190 14.96 -26.99 -5.73
C PRO A 190 13.65 -27.70 -5.39
N ASP A 191 12.98 -27.26 -4.33
CA ASP A 191 11.76 -27.88 -3.81
C ASP A 191 10.47 -27.21 -4.31
N SER A 192 10.54 -26.21 -5.18
CA SER A 192 9.39 -25.42 -5.67
C SER A 192 8.47 -24.95 -4.53
N LYS A 193 9.04 -24.42 -3.43
CA LYS A 193 8.30 -23.96 -2.27
C LYS A 193 8.13 -22.43 -2.28
N LYS A 194 7.01 -21.95 -1.69
CA LYS A 194 6.83 -20.52 -1.45
C LYS A 194 8.00 -19.93 -0.66
N PHE A 195 8.39 -18.69 -1.00
CA PHE A 195 9.49 -17.97 -0.33
C PHE A 195 9.18 -17.69 1.14
N LYS A 196 7.98 -17.18 1.44
CA LYS A 196 7.41 -16.89 2.77
C LYS A 196 8.09 -15.72 3.51
N PHE A 197 7.34 -15.07 4.39
CA PHE A 197 7.77 -13.94 5.22
C PHE A 197 9.04 -14.19 6.04
N ARG A 198 9.25 -15.42 6.54
CA ARG A 198 10.47 -15.76 7.31
C ARG A 198 11.74 -15.58 6.48
N ARG A 199 11.74 -16.05 5.21
CA ARG A 199 12.88 -15.89 4.31
C ARG A 199 13.05 -14.44 3.88
N PHE A 200 11.91 -13.74 3.65
CA PHE A 200 11.92 -12.34 3.28
C PHE A 200 12.56 -11.47 4.36
N ARG A 201 12.19 -11.64 5.63
CA ARG A 201 12.85 -10.96 6.76
C ARG A 201 14.35 -11.23 6.83
N HIS A 202 14.74 -12.49 6.62
CA HIS A 202 16.16 -12.85 6.60
C HIS A 202 16.90 -12.19 5.44
N LEU A 203 16.28 -12.12 4.26
CA LEU A 203 16.83 -11.42 3.10
C LEU A 203 17.05 -9.94 3.41
N LEU A 204 16.05 -9.23 3.94
CA LEU A 204 16.16 -7.82 4.30
C LEU A 204 17.29 -7.57 5.31
N LEU A 205 17.42 -8.46 6.33
CA LEU A 205 18.53 -8.40 7.31
C LEU A 205 19.88 -8.70 6.69
N THR A 206 19.95 -9.30 5.53
CA THR A 206 21.21 -9.58 4.82
C THR A 206 21.60 -8.43 3.93
N ILE A 207 20.65 -7.96 3.10
CA ILE A 207 20.94 -6.94 2.08
C ILE A 207 21.18 -5.54 2.65
N HIS A 208 20.62 -5.20 3.83
CA HIS A 208 20.78 -3.87 4.42
C HIS A 208 22.23 -3.49 4.76
N LYS A 209 23.12 -4.48 4.78
CA LYS A 209 24.57 -4.28 5.01
C LYS A 209 25.37 -4.16 3.72
N MET A 210 24.69 -4.33 2.58
CA MET A 210 25.33 -4.24 1.28
C MET A 210 25.36 -2.78 0.84
N PRO A 211 26.40 -2.36 0.11
CA PRO A 211 26.50 -1.01 -0.43
C PRO A 211 25.44 -0.77 -1.50
#